data_5bbd03758485dc872c05fd565668d838
#
_entry.id   5bbd03758485dc872c05fd565668d838
#
_cell.length_a   1.000
_cell.length_b   1.000
_cell.length_c   1.000
_cell.angle_alpha   90.00
_cell.angle_beta   90.00
_cell.angle_gamma   90.00
#
_symmetry.space_group_name_H-M   'P 1'
#
loop_
_entity.id
_entity.type
_entity.pdbx_description
1 polymer ?
#
loop_
_entity_poly.entity_id
_entity_poly.type
_entity_poly.pdbx_seq_one_letter_code
_entity_poly.pdbx_strand_id
1 'polypeptide(L)'
;MPPQYEDGIDRPRVSKSGRTLPNSRVLSGIISTDFNNPHERYTLLLMQFGQFLDHDMTLTASTRLENGDGLVCCGRDFFENPSLLHPACFSIPIPPQDLFYNQFNFNCMTFVRSAPAPRPDCQLGPREQLNQLTSFLDGGMIYGSTVNQMRTLRSFQGGQLVTAFVNNEEYLPFTNNSCGIPQRTQRRCFAAGDSRANEQLELAAMHTIWLREHNRVARTLRELNPRWNDELLYQEARRIVIAEIQHITYNEFLPILLGKLLLFNYPFFLSNSI
;
A
#
# COMPACT_ATOMS: atom_id res chain seq x y z
N MET A 1 -9.66 -7.21 17.89
CA MET A 1 -10.62 -6.59 18.84
C MET A 1 -11.62 -5.81 18.00
N PRO A 2 -12.92 -5.85 18.32
CA PRO A 2 -13.90 -5.04 17.63
C PRO A 2 -13.56 -3.55 17.78
N PRO A 3 -13.90 -2.70 16.79
CA PRO A 3 -13.67 -1.27 16.88
C PRO A 3 -14.39 -0.67 18.09
N GLN A 4 -13.70 0.15 18.87
CA GLN A 4 -14.25 0.79 20.06
C GLN A 4 -14.64 2.24 19.75
N TYR A 5 -15.79 2.44 19.14
CA TYR A 5 -16.37 3.77 18.93
C TYR A 5 -17.03 4.29 20.20
N GLU A 6 -17.08 5.63 20.40
CA GLU A 6 -17.72 6.25 21.57
C GLU A 6 -19.20 5.88 21.68
N ASP A 7 -19.90 5.87 20.54
CA ASP A 7 -21.33 5.53 20.43
C ASP A 7 -21.57 4.06 20.05
N GLY A 8 -20.52 3.25 19.98
CA GLY A 8 -20.57 1.86 19.53
C GLY A 8 -20.79 1.68 18.02
N ILE A 9 -20.89 2.74 17.23
CA ILE A 9 -21.23 2.71 15.81
C ILE A 9 -20.14 3.39 14.95
N ASP A 10 -19.95 4.69 15.08
CA ASP A 10 -19.13 5.48 14.14
C ASP A 10 -18.39 6.65 14.79
N ARG A 11 -18.83 7.15 15.94
CA ARG A 11 -18.20 8.31 16.55
C ARG A 11 -16.77 8.00 17.02
N PRO A 12 -15.79 8.88 16.73
CA PRO A 12 -14.41 8.66 17.15
C PRO A 12 -14.28 8.34 18.63
N ARG A 13 -13.45 7.37 18.97
CA ARG A 13 -13.21 6.95 20.35
C ARG A 13 -12.64 8.09 21.19
N VAL A 14 -13.10 8.20 22.42
CA VAL A 14 -12.53 9.05 23.44
C VAL A 14 -11.56 8.29 24.35
N SER A 15 -10.76 9.01 25.12
CA SER A 15 -9.88 8.42 26.13
C SER A 15 -10.70 7.82 27.30
N LYS A 16 -10.06 6.99 28.12
CA LYS A 16 -10.69 6.45 29.35
C LYS A 16 -11.17 7.54 30.33
N SER A 17 -10.64 8.75 30.25
CA SER A 17 -11.07 9.91 31.05
C SER A 17 -12.19 10.73 30.41
N GLY A 18 -12.74 10.28 29.27
CA GLY A 18 -13.77 11.01 28.53
C GLY A 18 -13.25 12.19 27.69
N ARG A 19 -11.96 12.46 27.71
CA ARG A 19 -11.35 13.51 26.87
C ARG A 19 -11.06 13.00 25.46
N THR A 20 -10.95 13.92 24.50
CA THR A 20 -10.49 13.59 23.13
C THR A 20 -9.12 12.92 23.16
N LEU A 21 -8.87 12.04 22.18
CA LEU A 21 -7.54 11.45 22.01
C LEU A 21 -6.52 12.54 21.59
N PRO A 22 -5.24 12.32 21.90
CA PRO A 22 -4.18 13.25 21.49
C PRO A 22 -4.16 13.47 19.98
N ASN A 23 -3.77 14.67 19.57
CA ASN A 23 -3.59 15.03 18.18
C ASN A 23 -2.49 14.16 17.55
N SER A 24 -2.77 13.53 16.39
CA SER A 24 -1.86 12.63 15.71
C SER A 24 -0.57 13.31 15.22
N ARG A 25 -0.64 14.60 14.81
CA ARG A 25 0.55 15.36 14.43
C ARG A 25 1.47 15.63 15.62
N VAL A 26 0.89 15.95 16.76
CA VAL A 26 1.64 16.14 18.02
C VAL A 26 2.30 14.83 18.43
N LEU A 27 1.57 13.72 18.40
CA LEU A 27 2.13 12.40 18.71
C LEU A 27 3.28 12.03 17.77
N SER A 28 3.10 12.23 16.46
CA SER A 28 4.16 11.98 15.47
C SER A 28 5.43 12.77 15.79
N GLY A 29 5.31 14.06 16.14
CA GLY A 29 6.45 14.91 16.51
C GLY A 29 7.15 14.51 17.81
N ILE A 30 6.40 13.90 18.75
CA ILE A 30 6.97 13.42 20.03
C ILE A 30 7.67 12.06 19.87
N ILE A 31 7.06 11.14 19.09
CA ILE A 31 7.54 9.77 18.96
C ILE A 31 8.66 9.68 17.91
N SER A 32 8.52 10.40 16.80
CA SER A 32 9.50 10.43 15.72
C SER A 32 10.40 11.66 15.87
N THR A 33 11.52 11.49 16.55
CA THR A 33 12.51 12.56 16.72
C THR A 33 13.40 12.66 15.47
N ASP A 34 13.89 13.85 15.14
CA ASP A 34 14.85 14.11 14.05
C ASP A 34 16.28 13.63 14.43
N PHE A 35 16.36 12.43 14.95
CA PHE A 35 17.63 11.82 15.32
C PHE A 35 17.98 10.70 14.33
N ASN A 36 19.08 10.88 13.62
CA ASN A 36 19.57 9.84 12.70
C ASN A 36 20.26 8.73 13.50
N ASN A 37 19.56 7.63 13.70
CA ASN A 37 20.08 6.44 14.38
C ASN A 37 19.98 5.22 13.43
N PRO A 38 20.92 5.09 12.48
CA PRO A 38 20.89 3.97 11.55
C PRO A 38 21.09 2.65 12.29
N HIS A 39 20.35 1.63 11.86
CA HIS A 39 20.52 0.29 12.39
C HIS A 39 21.81 -0.34 11.83
N GLU A 40 22.59 -1.01 12.68
CA GLU A 40 23.89 -1.58 12.28
C GLU A 40 23.81 -2.71 11.25
N ARG A 41 22.69 -3.43 11.17
CA ARG A 41 22.53 -4.65 10.37
C ARG A 41 21.48 -4.56 9.28
N TYR A 42 20.49 -3.67 9.41
CA TYR A 42 19.36 -3.61 8.50
C TYR A 42 19.36 -2.31 7.71
N THR A 43 19.12 -2.43 6.41
CA THR A 43 18.96 -1.29 5.50
C THR A 43 17.50 -0.89 5.44
N LEU A 44 17.21 0.22 4.76
CA LEU A 44 15.85 0.67 4.46
C LEU A 44 15.05 -0.35 3.63
N LEU A 45 15.72 -1.29 2.97
CA LEU A 45 15.06 -2.35 2.21
C LEU A 45 14.16 -3.23 3.09
N LEU A 46 14.47 -3.39 4.38
CA LEU A 46 13.60 -4.10 5.32
C LEU A 46 12.24 -3.41 5.45
N MET A 47 12.23 -2.08 5.62
CA MET A 47 10.99 -1.28 5.65
C MET A 47 10.28 -1.35 4.30
N GLN A 48 11.03 -1.21 3.21
CA GLN A 48 10.48 -1.20 1.87
C GLN A 48 9.83 -2.53 1.47
N PHE A 49 10.42 -3.64 1.86
CA PHE A 49 9.80 -4.95 1.65
C PHE A 49 8.51 -5.09 2.46
N GLY A 50 8.49 -4.57 3.69
CA GLY A 50 7.26 -4.51 4.50
C GLY A 50 6.15 -3.70 3.85
N GLN A 51 6.45 -2.53 3.29
CA GLN A 51 5.49 -1.73 2.54
C GLN A 51 4.99 -2.48 1.29
N PHE A 52 5.88 -3.14 0.57
CA PHE A 52 5.52 -3.92 -0.61
C PHE A 52 4.56 -5.08 -0.27
N LEU A 53 4.78 -5.77 0.86
CA LEU A 53 3.86 -6.81 1.36
C LEU A 53 2.52 -6.24 1.85
N ASP A 54 2.54 -5.08 2.52
CA ASP A 54 1.31 -4.40 2.90
C ASP A 54 0.44 -4.11 1.67
N HIS A 55 1.06 -3.69 0.58
CA HIS A 55 0.38 -3.42 -0.68
C HIS A 55 -0.16 -4.65 -1.41
N ASP A 56 0.21 -5.85 -1.00
CA ASP A 56 -0.41 -7.09 -1.48
C ASP A 56 -1.72 -7.40 -0.73
N MET A 57 -1.78 -7.06 0.55
CA MET A 57 -2.85 -7.52 1.44
C MET A 57 -3.85 -6.43 1.82
N THR A 58 -3.46 -5.15 1.77
CA THR A 58 -4.30 -4.05 2.26
C THR A 58 -4.36 -2.86 1.31
N LEU A 59 -5.58 -2.47 0.95
CA LEU A 59 -5.91 -1.21 0.31
C LEU A 59 -7.26 -0.75 0.83
N THR A 60 -7.25 0.15 1.80
CA THR A 60 -8.47 0.67 2.38
C THR A 60 -9.09 1.72 1.46
N ALA A 61 -10.35 1.51 1.06
CA ALA A 61 -11.09 2.50 0.29
C ALA A 61 -11.27 3.80 1.09
N SER A 62 -11.06 4.95 0.47
CA SER A 62 -11.38 6.25 1.05
C SER A 62 -12.69 6.79 0.49
N THR A 63 -13.41 7.56 1.31
CA THR A 63 -14.60 8.28 0.84
C THR A 63 -14.19 9.33 -0.19
N ARG A 64 -14.91 9.40 -1.31
CA ARG A 64 -14.69 10.35 -2.41
C ARG A 64 -15.98 11.08 -2.73
N LEU A 65 -15.86 12.17 -3.47
CA LEU A 65 -17.02 12.86 -4.10
C LEU A 65 -17.62 11.98 -5.20
N GLU A 66 -18.85 12.26 -5.59
CA GLU A 66 -19.57 11.53 -6.66
C GLU A 66 -18.81 11.54 -8.00
N ASN A 67 -18.09 12.62 -8.29
CA ASN A 67 -17.26 12.73 -9.48
C ASN A 67 -15.92 11.96 -9.39
N GLY A 68 -15.66 11.28 -8.25
CA GLY A 68 -14.44 10.52 -7.99
C GLY A 68 -13.29 11.32 -7.41
N ASP A 69 -13.41 12.64 -7.25
CA ASP A 69 -12.38 13.48 -6.65
C ASP A 69 -12.24 13.22 -5.14
N GLY A 70 -11.05 13.53 -4.61
CA GLY A 70 -10.79 13.48 -3.17
C GLY A 70 -11.54 14.57 -2.41
N LEU A 71 -11.94 14.26 -1.18
CA LEU A 71 -12.53 15.25 -0.28
C LEU A 71 -11.48 16.26 0.18
N VAL A 72 -11.82 17.54 0.11
CA VAL A 72 -11.04 18.62 0.71
C VAL A 72 -11.51 18.82 2.15
N CYS A 73 -10.66 18.49 3.12
CA CYS A 73 -10.99 18.57 4.54
C CYS A 73 -10.24 19.70 5.26
N CYS A 74 -9.42 20.47 4.57
CA CYS A 74 -8.68 21.61 5.11
C CYS A 74 -8.83 22.83 4.22
N GLY A 75 -8.99 24.00 4.84
CA GLY A 75 -9.12 25.29 4.17
C GLY A 75 -9.62 26.34 5.15
N ARG A 76 -9.40 27.61 4.82
CA ARG A 76 -9.82 28.73 5.69
C ARG A 76 -11.33 28.68 5.97
N ASP A 77 -12.13 28.43 4.94
CA ASP A 77 -13.59 28.42 5.02
C ASP A 77 -14.13 27.34 5.97
N PHE A 78 -13.42 26.21 6.10
CA PHE A 78 -13.81 25.11 6.98
C PHE A 78 -13.54 25.39 8.47
N PHE A 79 -12.56 26.26 8.79
CA PHE A 79 -12.36 26.72 10.15
C PHE A 79 -13.43 27.72 10.58
N GLU A 80 -13.86 28.58 9.67
CA GLU A 80 -14.91 29.56 9.91
C GLU A 80 -16.30 28.90 9.95
N ASN A 81 -16.51 27.87 9.14
CA ASN A 81 -17.79 27.15 9.03
C ASN A 81 -17.59 25.64 9.04
N PRO A 82 -17.38 24.98 10.20
CA PRO A 82 -17.21 23.54 10.30
C PRO A 82 -18.38 22.72 9.74
N SER A 83 -19.57 23.29 9.63
CA SER A 83 -20.75 22.66 9.04
C SER A 83 -20.63 22.39 7.53
N LEU A 84 -19.67 23.02 6.85
CA LEU A 84 -19.39 22.78 5.44
C LEU A 84 -18.49 21.54 5.22
N LEU A 85 -17.91 20.99 6.28
CA LEU A 85 -17.09 19.80 6.18
C LEU A 85 -17.95 18.58 5.86
N HIS A 86 -17.48 17.78 4.90
CA HIS A 86 -18.08 16.48 4.65
C HIS A 86 -17.98 15.59 5.90
N PRO A 87 -19.01 14.80 6.26
CA PRO A 87 -18.99 13.95 7.46
C PRO A 87 -17.83 12.97 7.56
N ALA A 88 -17.25 12.56 6.43
CA ALA A 88 -16.06 11.71 6.39
C ALA A 88 -14.74 12.47 6.63
N CYS A 89 -14.76 13.79 6.74
CA CYS A 89 -13.58 14.57 7.08
C CYS A 89 -13.19 14.38 8.54
N PHE A 90 -11.91 14.18 8.77
CA PHE A 90 -11.33 14.07 10.11
C PHE A 90 -9.99 14.82 10.14
N SER A 91 -10.05 16.11 9.83
CA SER A 91 -8.89 16.98 9.68
C SER A 91 -7.98 16.95 10.92
N ILE A 92 -6.68 16.96 10.67
CA ILE A 92 -5.65 16.97 11.72
C ILE A 92 -5.21 18.43 11.91
N PRO A 93 -5.54 19.08 13.03
CA PRO A 93 -5.04 20.42 13.32
C PRO A 93 -3.51 20.42 13.49
N ILE A 94 -2.85 21.39 12.90
CA ILE A 94 -1.41 21.63 13.09
C ILE A 94 -1.24 22.65 14.20
N PRO A 95 -0.50 22.33 15.27
CA PRO A 95 -0.25 23.28 16.35
C PRO A 95 0.53 24.50 15.84
N PRO A 96 0.27 25.71 16.36
CA PRO A 96 1.02 26.91 15.99
C PRO A 96 2.54 26.81 16.24
N GLN A 97 2.95 25.89 17.10
CA GLN A 97 4.35 25.62 17.45
C GLN A 97 4.99 24.53 16.59
N ASP A 98 4.30 24.03 15.57
CA ASP A 98 4.86 23.02 14.68
C ASP A 98 6.05 23.59 13.88
N LEU A 99 7.25 23.04 14.11
CA LEU A 99 8.49 23.57 13.55
C LEU A 99 8.59 23.40 12.03
N PHE A 100 7.89 22.42 11.47
CA PHE A 100 7.93 22.15 10.04
C PHE A 100 6.81 22.86 9.29
N TYR A 101 5.56 22.59 9.62
CA TYR A 101 4.41 23.09 8.84
C TYR A 101 4.15 24.57 9.04
N ASN A 102 4.55 25.13 10.16
CA ASN A 102 4.42 26.58 10.42
C ASN A 102 5.23 27.43 9.43
N GLN A 103 6.34 26.89 8.88
CA GLN A 103 7.14 27.57 7.86
C GLN A 103 6.35 27.79 6.54
N PHE A 104 5.33 27.00 6.32
CA PHE A 104 4.47 27.04 5.12
C PHE A 104 3.09 27.64 5.40
N ASN A 105 2.84 28.15 6.60
CA ASN A 105 1.54 28.64 7.06
C ASN A 105 0.42 27.61 6.96
N PHE A 106 0.73 26.32 7.09
CA PHE A 106 -0.27 25.27 7.17
C PHE A 106 -0.80 25.14 8.59
N ASN A 107 -2.12 25.16 8.74
CA ASN A 107 -2.83 25.06 10.02
C ASN A 107 -3.59 23.74 10.19
N CYS A 108 -3.69 22.94 9.12
CA CYS A 108 -4.28 21.59 9.17
C CYS A 108 -3.74 20.70 8.07
N MET A 109 -3.90 19.39 8.30
CA MET A 109 -3.70 18.34 7.29
C MET A 109 -5.05 17.72 6.93
N THR A 110 -5.29 17.53 5.65
CA THR A 110 -6.46 16.79 5.18
C THR A 110 -6.34 15.33 5.59
N PHE A 111 -7.36 14.84 6.29
CA PHE A 111 -7.54 13.41 6.53
C PHE A 111 -9.00 13.04 6.28
N VAL A 112 -9.21 12.01 5.49
CA VAL A 112 -10.53 11.46 5.16
C VAL A 112 -10.64 10.08 5.78
N ARG A 113 -11.75 9.84 6.48
CA ARG A 113 -12.00 8.51 7.06
C ARG A 113 -12.14 7.48 5.95
N SER A 114 -11.66 6.27 6.21
CA SER A 114 -11.85 5.13 5.34
C SER A 114 -13.33 4.91 5.03
N ALA A 115 -13.65 4.51 3.81
CA ALA A 115 -15.02 4.19 3.44
C ALA A 115 -15.56 3.03 4.29
N PRO A 116 -16.80 3.12 4.79
CA PRO A 116 -17.39 2.05 5.55
C PRO A 116 -17.67 0.84 4.66
N ALA A 117 -17.40 -0.36 5.19
CA ALA A 117 -17.82 -1.60 4.54
C ALA A 117 -19.34 -1.78 4.69
N PRO A 118 -20.08 -2.06 3.60
CA PRO A 118 -21.48 -2.42 3.70
C PRO A 118 -21.63 -3.75 4.43
N ARG A 119 -22.59 -3.86 5.33
CA ARG A 119 -22.91 -5.12 5.99
C ARG A 119 -23.84 -5.94 5.11
N PRO A 120 -23.55 -7.25 4.92
CA PRO A 120 -24.35 -8.11 4.04
C PRO A 120 -25.80 -8.27 4.52
N ASP A 121 -26.01 -8.18 5.83
CA ASP A 121 -27.28 -8.40 6.51
C ASP A 121 -28.09 -7.10 6.73
N CYS A 122 -27.63 -5.97 6.26
CA CYS A 122 -28.20 -4.63 6.51
C CYS A 122 -28.39 -4.29 8.01
N GLN A 123 -27.70 -5.00 8.92
CA GLN A 123 -27.79 -4.72 10.34
C GLN A 123 -26.94 -3.52 10.75
N LEU A 124 -27.42 -2.78 11.73
CA LEU A 124 -26.63 -1.72 12.37
C LEU A 124 -25.51 -2.35 13.23
N GLY A 125 -24.39 -1.72 13.27
CA GLY A 125 -23.26 -2.15 14.09
C GLY A 125 -22.05 -1.26 13.92
N PRO A 126 -20.93 -1.56 14.59
CA PRO A 126 -19.74 -0.74 14.49
C PRO A 126 -19.26 -0.64 13.03
N ARG A 127 -18.80 0.55 12.66
CA ARG A 127 -18.23 0.82 11.35
C ARG A 127 -17.02 -0.08 11.12
N GLU A 128 -17.05 -0.82 10.03
CA GLU A 128 -15.95 -1.59 9.50
C GLU A 128 -15.37 -0.90 8.26
N GLN A 129 -14.14 -1.22 7.92
CA GLN A 129 -13.45 -0.63 6.76
C GLN A 129 -13.44 -1.63 5.61
N LEU A 130 -13.55 -1.11 4.39
CA LEU A 130 -13.52 -1.92 3.18
C LEU A 130 -12.06 -2.09 2.73
N ASN A 131 -11.59 -3.34 2.74
CA ASN A 131 -10.36 -3.70 2.05
C ASN A 131 -10.67 -4.04 0.58
N GLN A 132 -9.91 -3.47 -0.35
CA GLN A 132 -10.10 -3.65 -1.80
C GLN A 132 -9.20 -4.74 -2.39
N LEU A 133 -8.37 -5.38 -1.56
CA LEU A 133 -7.43 -6.42 -1.97
C LEU A 133 -7.78 -7.76 -1.34
N THR A 134 -7.16 -8.82 -1.84
CA THR A 134 -7.15 -10.13 -1.21
C THR A 134 -6.33 -10.09 0.08
N SER A 135 -6.60 -11.00 1.01
CA SER A 135 -5.80 -11.15 2.23
C SER A 135 -4.69 -12.20 2.10
N PHE A 136 -4.37 -12.59 0.87
CA PHE A 136 -3.36 -13.58 0.55
C PHE A 136 -2.09 -12.91 0.02
N LEU A 137 -0.95 -13.56 0.23
CA LEU A 137 0.28 -13.23 -0.47
C LEU A 137 0.24 -13.89 -1.86
N ASP A 138 -0.49 -13.25 -2.77
CA ASP A 138 -0.75 -13.76 -4.12
C ASP A 138 -0.16 -12.89 -5.25
N GLY A 139 0.66 -11.91 -4.86
CA GLY A 139 1.38 -11.02 -5.77
C GLY A 139 0.49 -9.97 -6.44
N GLY A 140 -0.65 -9.63 -5.82
CA GLY A 140 -1.58 -8.64 -6.35
C GLY A 140 -0.93 -7.30 -6.70
N MET A 141 0.07 -6.88 -5.91
CA MET A 141 0.84 -5.65 -6.16
C MET A 141 1.66 -5.71 -7.47
N ILE A 142 1.97 -6.93 -7.98
CA ILE A 142 2.67 -7.12 -9.26
C ILE A 142 1.66 -7.32 -10.38
N TYR A 143 0.68 -8.22 -10.17
CA TYR A 143 -0.19 -8.74 -11.21
C TYR A 143 -1.54 -8.05 -11.32
N GLY A 144 -1.91 -7.25 -10.32
CA GLY A 144 -3.23 -6.64 -10.19
C GLY A 144 -4.23 -7.55 -9.49
N SER A 145 -5.23 -6.93 -8.86
CA SER A 145 -6.27 -7.62 -8.08
C SER A 145 -7.57 -7.84 -8.87
N THR A 146 -7.62 -7.39 -10.12
CA THR A 146 -8.77 -7.58 -11.01
C THR A 146 -8.34 -8.17 -12.35
N VAL A 147 -9.26 -8.89 -13.01
CA VAL A 147 -9.00 -9.47 -14.35
C VAL A 147 -8.59 -8.39 -15.35
N ASN A 148 -9.19 -7.20 -15.29
CA ASN A 148 -8.84 -6.12 -16.20
C ASN A 148 -7.41 -5.60 -15.94
N GLN A 149 -7.01 -5.41 -14.69
CA GLN A 149 -5.64 -5.02 -14.35
C GLN A 149 -4.63 -6.06 -14.83
N MET A 150 -4.88 -7.35 -14.53
CA MET A 150 -4.01 -8.44 -14.98
C MET A 150 -3.83 -8.42 -16.50
N ARG A 151 -4.90 -8.22 -17.27
CA ARG A 151 -4.84 -8.15 -18.73
C ARG A 151 -4.02 -6.96 -19.23
N THR A 152 -4.13 -5.80 -18.61
CA THR A 152 -3.39 -4.59 -19.03
C THR A 152 -1.90 -4.68 -18.74
N LEU A 153 -1.50 -5.50 -17.77
CA LEU A 153 -0.11 -5.68 -17.37
C LEU A 153 0.59 -6.81 -18.14
N ARG A 154 -0.14 -7.63 -18.88
CA ARG A 154 0.43 -8.74 -19.68
C ARG A 154 0.80 -8.27 -21.09
N SER A 155 1.95 -8.75 -21.57
CA SER A 155 2.38 -8.56 -22.96
C SER A 155 1.65 -9.48 -23.94
N PHE A 156 1.10 -10.60 -23.45
CA PHE A 156 0.57 -11.72 -24.24
C PHE A 156 1.60 -12.34 -25.19
N GLN A 157 2.88 -12.22 -24.85
CA GLN A 157 3.98 -12.77 -25.64
C GLN A 157 4.96 -13.50 -24.72
N GLY A 158 5.00 -14.84 -24.82
CA GLY A 158 5.95 -15.67 -24.07
C GLY A 158 5.76 -15.62 -22.56
N GLY A 159 4.54 -15.38 -22.09
CA GLY A 159 4.19 -15.33 -20.67
C GLY A 159 4.70 -14.08 -19.93
N GLN A 160 5.20 -13.08 -20.62
CA GLN A 160 5.84 -11.91 -19.99
C GLN A 160 4.85 -10.80 -19.62
N LEU A 161 5.24 -9.98 -18.67
CA LEU A 161 4.62 -8.69 -18.35
C LEU A 161 5.10 -7.61 -19.33
N VAL A 162 4.28 -6.57 -19.50
CA VAL A 162 4.62 -5.38 -20.30
C VAL A 162 5.75 -4.62 -19.64
N THR A 163 6.74 -4.21 -20.42
CA THR A 163 7.89 -3.42 -19.98
C THR A 163 8.05 -2.14 -20.81
N ALA A 164 8.61 -1.12 -20.20
CA ALA A 164 9.23 0.00 -20.89
C ALA A 164 10.74 -0.20 -20.90
N PHE A 165 11.40 0.16 -22.01
CA PHE A 165 12.86 0.13 -22.11
C PHE A 165 13.42 1.56 -22.01
N VAL A 166 14.38 1.74 -21.11
CA VAL A 166 15.15 2.99 -20.98
C VAL A 166 16.62 2.59 -20.92
N ASN A 167 17.42 3.08 -21.85
CA ASN A 167 18.85 2.73 -21.95
C ASN A 167 19.11 1.21 -21.96
N ASN A 168 18.30 0.45 -22.66
CA ASN A 168 18.33 -1.03 -22.75
C ASN A 168 18.01 -1.77 -21.46
N GLU A 169 17.53 -1.10 -20.43
CA GLU A 169 17.07 -1.70 -19.17
C GLU A 169 15.56 -1.80 -19.11
N GLU A 170 15.05 -2.92 -18.58
CA GLU A 170 13.61 -3.15 -18.37
C GLU A 170 13.11 -2.36 -17.16
N TYR A 171 12.04 -1.61 -17.35
CA TYR A 171 11.31 -0.88 -16.31
C TYR A 171 9.82 -1.21 -16.38
N LEU A 172 9.09 -0.85 -15.33
CA LEU A 172 7.64 -0.84 -15.34
C LEU A 172 7.10 -0.03 -16.54
N PRO A 173 5.99 -0.45 -17.15
CA PRO A 173 5.37 0.32 -18.23
C PRO A 173 4.94 1.69 -17.74
N PHE A 174 5.03 2.70 -18.59
CA PHE A 174 4.55 4.03 -18.28
C PHE A 174 3.03 4.11 -18.34
N THR A 175 2.45 4.94 -17.49
CA THR A 175 1.02 5.27 -17.50
C THR A 175 0.81 6.77 -17.67
N ASN A 176 -0.32 7.13 -18.28
CA ASN A 176 -0.79 8.51 -18.37
C ASN A 176 -1.62 8.92 -17.14
N ASN A 177 -1.90 7.99 -16.24
CA ASN A 177 -2.63 8.29 -15.00
C ASN A 177 -1.80 9.21 -14.12
N SER A 178 -2.47 10.16 -13.48
CA SER A 178 -1.83 11.03 -12.50
C SER A 178 -1.35 10.21 -11.30
N CYS A 179 -0.08 10.37 -10.94
CA CYS A 179 0.51 9.80 -9.72
C CYS A 179 0.89 10.89 -8.70
N GLY A 180 0.17 12.00 -8.70
CA GLY A 180 0.46 13.13 -7.82
C GLY A 180 1.62 14.03 -8.28
N ILE A 181 2.25 13.72 -9.40
CA ILE A 181 3.32 14.55 -9.97
C ILE A 181 2.68 15.70 -10.78
N PRO A 182 3.07 16.96 -10.55
CA PRO A 182 2.56 18.08 -11.34
C PRO A 182 2.79 17.88 -12.85
N GLN A 183 1.77 18.12 -13.65
CA GLN A 183 1.84 17.93 -15.13
C GLN A 183 2.93 18.75 -15.85
N ARG A 184 3.47 19.76 -15.17
CA ARG A 184 4.58 20.58 -15.70
C ARG A 184 5.93 19.87 -15.71
N THR A 185 6.06 18.72 -15.06
CA THR A 185 7.28 17.92 -15.07
C THR A 185 7.18 16.89 -16.19
N GLN A 186 8.25 16.70 -16.97
CA GLN A 186 8.33 15.62 -17.98
C GLN A 186 8.43 14.22 -17.36
N ARG A 187 8.16 14.09 -16.07
CA ARG A 187 8.22 12.83 -15.35
C ARG A 187 7.00 11.98 -15.70
N ARG A 188 7.24 10.71 -15.96
CA ARG A 188 6.20 9.71 -16.25
C ARG A 188 5.98 8.83 -15.05
N CYS A 189 4.74 8.47 -14.81
CA CYS A 189 4.37 7.49 -13.80
C CYS A 189 4.47 6.09 -14.35
N PHE A 190 4.72 5.12 -13.49
CA PHE A 190 4.71 3.70 -13.80
C PHE A 190 3.34 3.08 -13.55
N ALA A 191 3.02 2.06 -14.33
CA ALA A 191 1.89 1.17 -14.06
C ALA A 191 2.39 -0.14 -13.45
N ALA A 192 1.70 -0.60 -12.41
CA ALA A 192 1.93 -1.87 -11.75
C ALA A 192 0.59 -2.46 -11.28
N GLY A 193 0.64 -3.60 -10.62
CA GLY A 193 -0.56 -4.23 -10.04
C GLY A 193 -1.20 -3.41 -8.94
N ASP A 194 -0.43 -2.58 -8.24
CA ASP A 194 -0.94 -1.65 -7.23
C ASP A 194 -0.76 -0.19 -7.67
N SER A 195 -1.79 0.63 -7.44
CA SER A 195 -1.80 2.04 -7.81
C SER A 195 -0.80 2.90 -7.05
N ARG A 196 -0.33 2.43 -5.88
CA ARG A 196 0.64 3.11 -5.02
C ARG A 196 2.10 2.91 -5.46
N ALA A 197 2.37 2.16 -6.53
CA ALA A 197 3.72 1.87 -7.02
C ALA A 197 4.62 3.10 -7.22
N ASN A 198 4.03 4.28 -7.38
CA ASN A 198 4.72 5.55 -7.58
C ASN A 198 4.80 6.41 -6.31
N GLU A 199 4.40 5.90 -5.15
CA GLU A 199 4.36 6.66 -3.90
C GLU A 199 5.74 7.19 -3.51
N GLN A 200 6.76 6.37 -3.73
CA GLN A 200 8.16 6.75 -3.51
C GLN A 200 9.11 5.90 -4.37
N LEU A 201 10.37 6.34 -4.50
CA LEU A 201 11.35 5.78 -5.42
C LEU A 201 11.70 4.31 -5.13
N GLU A 202 11.91 3.97 -3.86
CA GLU A 202 12.31 2.61 -3.44
C GLU A 202 11.17 1.62 -3.68
N LEU A 203 9.91 2.05 -3.53
CA LEU A 203 8.76 1.22 -3.86
C LEU A 203 8.68 0.94 -5.36
N ALA A 204 8.89 1.96 -6.21
CA ALA A 204 8.94 1.79 -7.65
C ALA A 204 10.09 0.86 -8.08
N ALA A 205 11.23 0.94 -7.40
CA ALA A 205 12.36 0.03 -7.60
C ALA A 205 11.99 -1.41 -7.24
N MET A 206 11.31 -1.63 -6.10
CA MET A 206 10.83 -2.94 -5.68
C MET A 206 9.88 -3.56 -6.72
N HIS A 207 8.89 -2.81 -7.20
CA HIS A 207 8.00 -3.26 -8.26
C HIS A 207 8.77 -3.59 -9.55
N THR A 208 9.81 -2.82 -9.89
CA THR A 208 10.65 -3.07 -11.07
C THR A 208 11.45 -4.37 -10.94
N ILE A 209 11.99 -4.67 -9.76
CA ILE A 209 12.71 -5.92 -9.47
C ILE A 209 11.80 -7.12 -9.72
N TRP A 210 10.59 -7.11 -9.19
CA TRP A 210 9.67 -8.23 -9.32
C TRP A 210 9.08 -8.37 -10.74
N LEU A 211 8.93 -7.28 -11.48
CA LEU A 211 8.60 -7.34 -12.91
C LEU A 211 9.72 -8.04 -13.70
N ARG A 212 10.98 -7.64 -13.45
CA ARG A 212 12.15 -8.26 -14.10
C ARG A 212 12.27 -9.74 -13.75
N GLU A 213 12.03 -10.09 -12.50
CA GLU A 213 12.08 -11.47 -12.04
C GLU A 213 11.01 -12.31 -12.73
N HIS A 214 9.76 -11.85 -12.79
CA HIS A 214 8.71 -12.54 -13.55
C HIS A 214 9.12 -12.77 -15.01
N ASN A 215 9.62 -11.75 -15.68
CA ASN A 215 10.01 -11.84 -17.07
C ASN A 215 11.22 -12.77 -17.27
N ARG A 216 12.17 -12.77 -16.33
CA ARG A 216 13.30 -13.72 -16.32
C ARG A 216 12.80 -15.16 -16.21
N VAL A 217 11.94 -15.46 -15.25
CA VAL A 217 11.37 -16.79 -15.05
C VAL A 217 10.57 -17.23 -16.28
N ALA A 218 9.72 -16.36 -16.85
CA ALA A 218 8.94 -16.67 -18.04
C ALA A 218 9.84 -17.02 -19.25
N ARG A 219 10.92 -16.27 -19.47
CA ARG A 219 11.90 -16.55 -20.53
C ARG A 219 12.57 -17.91 -20.31
N THR A 220 13.02 -18.19 -19.09
CA THR A 220 13.65 -19.48 -18.76
C THR A 220 12.69 -20.65 -18.94
N LEU A 221 11.45 -20.51 -18.49
CA LEU A 221 10.41 -21.53 -18.69
C LEU A 221 10.15 -21.80 -20.17
N ARG A 222 10.14 -20.77 -21.01
CA ARG A 222 9.95 -20.89 -22.46
C ARG A 222 11.11 -21.65 -23.12
N GLU A 223 12.34 -21.41 -22.69
CA GLU A 223 13.52 -22.15 -23.20
C GLU A 223 13.45 -23.64 -22.83
N LEU A 224 13.07 -23.92 -21.57
CA LEU A 224 12.95 -25.31 -21.10
C LEU A 224 11.72 -26.03 -21.67
N ASN A 225 10.67 -25.28 -22.01
CA ASN A 225 9.40 -25.83 -22.46
C ASN A 225 8.91 -25.16 -23.76
N PRO A 226 9.55 -25.38 -24.91
CA PRO A 226 9.23 -24.68 -26.17
C PRO A 226 7.80 -24.87 -26.70
N ARG A 227 7.08 -25.88 -26.17
CA ARG A 227 5.68 -26.16 -26.55
C ARG A 227 4.65 -25.47 -25.68
N TRP A 228 5.06 -24.80 -24.60
CA TRP A 228 4.12 -24.10 -23.76
C TRP A 228 3.63 -22.83 -24.45
N ASN A 229 2.33 -22.59 -24.35
CA ASN A 229 1.72 -21.36 -24.85
C ASN A 229 1.93 -20.18 -23.88
N ASP A 230 1.58 -19.00 -24.30
CA ASP A 230 1.72 -17.76 -23.50
C ASP A 230 1.03 -17.83 -22.15
N GLU A 231 -0.21 -18.37 -22.12
CA GLU A 231 -0.97 -18.45 -20.86
C GLU A 231 -0.31 -19.38 -19.85
N LEU A 232 0.14 -20.54 -20.28
CA LEU A 232 0.80 -21.50 -19.39
C LEU A 232 2.12 -20.93 -18.86
N LEU A 233 2.93 -20.32 -19.73
CA LEU A 233 4.17 -19.66 -19.32
C LEU A 233 3.93 -18.55 -18.28
N TYR A 234 2.91 -17.73 -18.51
CA TYR A 234 2.54 -16.68 -17.58
C TYR A 234 2.11 -17.20 -16.21
N GLN A 235 1.23 -18.20 -16.19
CA GLN A 235 0.69 -18.73 -14.92
C GLN A 235 1.77 -19.47 -14.13
N GLU A 236 2.65 -20.23 -14.79
CA GLU A 236 3.73 -20.91 -14.10
C GLU A 236 4.81 -19.93 -13.60
N ALA A 237 5.17 -18.92 -14.39
CA ALA A 237 6.06 -17.87 -13.92
C ALA A 237 5.46 -17.10 -12.72
N ARG A 238 4.19 -16.74 -12.78
CA ARG A 238 3.47 -16.12 -11.68
C ARG A 238 3.50 -16.98 -10.42
N ARG A 239 3.24 -18.28 -10.55
CA ARG A 239 3.25 -19.22 -9.42
C ARG A 239 4.62 -19.30 -8.74
N ILE A 240 5.70 -19.32 -9.52
CA ILE A 240 7.08 -19.34 -9.01
C ILE A 240 7.38 -18.04 -8.26
N VAL A 241 7.12 -16.88 -8.87
CA VAL A 241 7.38 -15.56 -8.25
C VAL A 241 6.59 -15.38 -6.97
N ILE A 242 5.33 -15.81 -6.93
CA ILE A 242 4.53 -15.77 -5.69
C ILE A 242 5.16 -16.65 -4.61
N ALA A 243 5.63 -17.85 -4.96
CA ALA A 243 6.31 -18.73 -4.02
C ALA A 243 7.62 -18.13 -3.50
N GLU A 244 8.38 -17.42 -4.33
CA GLU A 244 9.59 -16.69 -3.92
C GLU A 244 9.26 -15.58 -2.90
N ILE A 245 8.22 -14.78 -3.16
CA ILE A 245 7.75 -13.74 -2.22
C ILE A 245 7.32 -14.36 -0.90
N GLN A 246 6.55 -15.44 -0.94
CA GLN A 246 6.13 -16.16 0.25
C GLN A 246 7.33 -16.72 1.01
N HIS A 247 8.29 -17.33 0.32
CA HIS A 247 9.51 -17.85 0.93
C HIS A 247 10.31 -16.76 1.64
N ILE A 248 10.58 -15.64 0.98
CA ILE A 248 11.28 -14.50 1.58
C ILE A 248 10.51 -13.97 2.80
N THR A 249 9.19 -13.85 2.66
CA THR A 249 8.34 -13.35 3.76
C THR A 249 8.46 -14.22 5.01
N TYR A 250 8.29 -15.53 4.87
CA TYR A 250 8.23 -16.44 6.01
C TYR A 250 9.60 -16.84 6.55
N ASN A 251 10.62 -16.93 5.69
CA ASN A 251 11.93 -17.44 6.09
C ASN A 251 12.99 -16.35 6.36
N GLU A 252 12.79 -15.14 5.83
CA GLU A 252 13.76 -14.05 5.98
C GLU A 252 13.14 -12.84 6.69
N PHE A 253 12.01 -12.30 6.20
CA PHE A 253 11.44 -11.05 6.71
C PHE A 253 10.81 -11.19 8.09
N LEU A 254 9.87 -12.13 8.27
CA LEU A 254 9.18 -12.33 9.55
C LEU A 254 10.12 -12.73 10.70
N PRO A 255 11.16 -13.56 10.50
CA PRO A 255 12.15 -13.83 11.55
C PRO A 255 12.87 -12.60 12.08
N ILE A 256 13.09 -11.60 11.24
CA ILE A 256 13.70 -10.34 11.65
C ILE A 256 12.72 -9.51 12.49
N LEU A 257 11.46 -9.41 12.03
CA LEU A 257 10.44 -8.59 12.69
C LEU A 257 9.98 -9.16 14.03
N LEU A 258 9.71 -10.46 14.07
CA LEU A 258 9.08 -11.13 15.20
C LEU A 258 10.11 -11.72 16.18
N GLY A 259 11.34 -11.91 15.73
CA GLY A 259 12.37 -12.62 16.48
C GLY A 259 12.17 -14.14 16.49
N LYS A 260 13.26 -14.87 16.61
CA LYS A 260 13.27 -16.34 16.54
C LYS A 260 12.43 -17.01 17.62
N LEU A 261 12.30 -16.41 18.80
CA LEU A 261 11.57 -16.99 19.93
C LEU A 261 10.05 -17.08 19.67
N LEU A 262 9.49 -16.08 19.00
CA LEU A 262 8.06 -16.09 18.60
C LEU A 262 7.77 -17.15 17.53
N LEU A 263 8.69 -17.33 16.60
CA LEU A 263 8.54 -18.32 15.53
C LEU A 263 8.58 -19.77 16.07
N PHE A 264 9.35 -20.05 17.10
CA PHE A 264 9.38 -21.37 17.75
C PHE A 264 8.03 -21.73 18.42
N ASN A 265 7.30 -20.75 18.90
CA ASN A 265 6.00 -20.96 19.54
C ASN A 265 4.83 -21.10 18.56
N TYR A 266 5.07 -20.83 17.27
CA TYR A 266 4.08 -20.98 16.19
C TYR A 266 4.64 -21.90 15.10
N PRO A 267 4.47 -23.23 15.24
CA PRO A 267 5.08 -24.23 14.35
C PRO A 267 4.64 -24.16 12.87
N PHE A 268 3.70 -23.28 12.53
CA PHE A 268 3.29 -23.04 11.14
C PHE A 268 4.41 -22.49 10.24
N PHE A 269 5.50 -21.97 10.82
CA PHE A 269 6.58 -21.34 10.07
C PHE A 269 7.80 -22.25 9.83
N LEU A 270 7.82 -23.46 10.37
CA LEU A 270 9.01 -24.32 10.36
C LEU A 270 8.80 -25.73 9.81
N SER A 271 7.72 -26.03 9.11
CA SER A 271 7.69 -27.29 8.39
C SER A 271 8.61 -27.19 7.17
N ASN A 272 9.87 -27.60 7.34
CA ASN A 272 10.75 -28.01 6.24
C ASN A 272 10.08 -29.23 5.55
N SER A 273 9.12 -28.97 4.70
CA SER A 273 8.53 -29.97 3.82
C SER A 273 8.44 -29.37 2.43
N ILE A 274 9.57 -29.35 1.77
CA ILE A 274 9.73 -29.55 0.34
C ILE A 274 10.74 -30.66 0.17
#